data_58988940e11f50f653aaa89493a2e55e
#
_entry.id   58988940e11f50f653aaa89493a2e55e
#
_cell.length_a   1.000
_cell.length_b   1.000
_cell.length_c   1.000
_cell.angle_alpha   90.00
_cell.angle_beta   90.00
_cell.angle_gamma   90.00
#
_symmetry.space_group_name_H-M   'P 1'
#
loop_
_entity.id
_entity.type
_entity.pdbx_description
1 polymer ?
#
loop_
_entity_poly.entity_id
_entity_poly.type
_entity_poly.pdbx_seq_one_letter_code
_entity_poly.pdbx_strand_id
1 'polypeptide(L)' 'MDMEWNPGFTIRVTVDHGAVLLSANRAGLRSLSAQLAALAEETPGAHIHYDEHNALEEGSTELIVEIRP' A
#
# COMPACT_ATOMS: atom_id res chain seq x y z
N MET A 1 -5.51 -13.02 -4.21
CA MET A 1 -5.60 -12.08 -3.06
C MET A 1 -6.51 -10.93 -3.44
N ASP A 2 -7.53 -10.72 -2.66
CA ASP A 2 -8.49 -9.64 -2.94
C ASP A 2 -7.95 -8.31 -2.46
N MET A 3 -8.04 -7.31 -3.33
CA MET A 3 -7.62 -5.95 -3.01
C MET A 3 -8.87 -5.12 -2.72
N GLU A 4 -9.31 -5.14 -1.48
CA GLU A 4 -10.47 -4.36 -1.07
C GLU A 4 -10.04 -3.00 -0.55
N TRP A 5 -10.85 -2.00 -0.88
CA TRP A 5 -10.60 -0.61 -0.49
C TRP A 5 -11.76 -0.06 0.32
N ASN A 6 -11.45 0.54 1.45
CA ASN A 6 -12.46 1.24 2.23
C ASN A 6 -12.86 2.53 1.48
N PRO A 7 -14.15 2.83 1.37
CA PRO A 7 -14.61 4.02 0.66
C PRO A 7 -13.96 5.30 1.21
N GLY A 8 -13.59 6.18 0.29
CA GLY A 8 -13.01 7.47 0.65
C GLY A 8 -11.54 7.42 1.04
N PHE A 9 -10.86 6.30 0.80
CA PHE A 9 -9.45 6.19 1.15
C PHE A 9 -8.58 7.19 0.37
N THR A 10 -7.55 7.70 1.03
CA THR A 10 -6.49 8.48 0.39
C THR A 10 -5.15 8.02 0.94
N ILE A 11 -4.19 7.82 0.06
CA ILE A 11 -2.85 7.34 0.41
C ILE A 11 -1.82 8.06 -0.43
N ARG A 12 -0.78 8.56 0.23
CA ARG A 12 0.35 9.20 -0.45
C ARG A 12 1.64 8.58 0.07
N VAL A 13 2.55 8.28 -0.85
CA VAL A 13 3.88 7.78 -0.52
C VAL A 13 4.91 8.74 -1.11
N THR A 14 5.79 9.26 -0.27
CA THR A 14 6.87 10.16 -0.72
C THR A 14 8.18 9.73 -0.06
N VAL A 15 9.29 10.09 -0.72
CA VAL A 15 10.62 9.85 -0.18
C VAL A 15 11.29 11.19 0.00
N ASP A 16 11.81 11.44 1.20
CA ASP A 16 12.46 12.70 1.53
C ASP A 16 13.65 12.41 2.46
N HIS A 17 14.82 12.85 2.07
CA HIS A 17 16.08 12.67 2.84
C HIS A 17 16.27 11.21 3.28
N GLY A 18 15.97 10.28 2.40
CA GLY A 18 16.14 8.86 2.68
C GLY A 18 15.03 8.22 3.51
N ALA A 19 14.06 9.01 3.97
CA ALA A 19 12.91 8.50 4.71
C ALA A 19 11.74 8.29 3.77
N VAL A 20 11.01 7.20 3.98
CA VAL A 20 9.75 6.94 3.27
C VAL A 20 8.61 7.40 4.15
N LEU A 21 7.80 8.33 3.65
CA LEU A 21 6.60 8.78 4.34
C LEU A 21 5.39 8.18 3.65
N LEU A 22 4.66 7.34 4.37
CA LEU A 22 3.36 6.86 3.95
C LEU A 22 2.32 7.63 4.74
N SER A 23 1.56 8.48 4.06
CA SER A 23 0.55 9.32 4.67
C SER A 23 -0.82 8.90 4.13
N ALA A 24 -1.74 8.59 5.01
CA ALA A 24 -3.05 8.11 4.61
C ALA A 24 -4.10 8.51 5.63
N ASN A 25 -5.35 8.63 5.17
CA ASN A 25 -6.44 8.83 6.10
C ASN A 25 -6.82 7.49 6.75
N ARG A 26 -7.80 7.50 7.65
CA ARG A 26 -8.20 6.28 8.35
C ARG A 26 -8.65 5.18 7.39
N ALA A 27 -9.43 5.53 6.37
CA ALA A 27 -9.88 4.57 5.36
C ALA A 27 -8.70 3.97 4.61
N GLY A 28 -7.69 4.78 4.27
CA GLY A 28 -6.48 4.31 3.63
C GLY A 28 -5.69 3.37 4.51
N LEU A 29 -5.50 3.73 5.79
CA LEU A 29 -4.77 2.87 6.72
C LEU A 29 -5.48 1.54 6.95
N ARG A 30 -6.81 1.56 7.05
CA ARG A 30 -7.59 0.33 7.21
C ARG A 30 -7.50 -0.56 5.99
N SER A 31 -7.53 0.04 4.79
CA SER A 31 -7.38 -0.71 3.55
C SER A 31 -6.01 -1.39 3.48
N LEU A 32 -4.95 -0.64 3.76
CA LEU A 32 -3.60 -1.19 3.78
C LEU A 32 -3.44 -2.29 4.81
N SER A 33 -3.98 -2.09 6.01
CA SER A 33 -3.92 -3.08 7.08
C SER A 33 -4.51 -4.42 6.65
N ALA A 34 -5.69 -4.39 6.04
CA ALA A 34 -6.35 -5.61 5.58
C ALA A 34 -5.56 -6.28 4.45
N GLN A 35 -5.03 -5.48 3.52
CA GLN A 35 -4.27 -6.00 2.39
C GLN A 35 -2.94 -6.61 2.83
N LEU A 36 -2.24 -5.96 3.77
CA LEU A 36 -0.99 -6.49 4.30
C LEU A 36 -1.21 -7.78 5.09
N ALA A 37 -2.32 -7.87 5.84
CA ALA A 37 -2.69 -9.09 6.54
C ALA A 37 -2.95 -10.22 5.54
N ALA A 38 -3.63 -9.93 4.43
CA ALA A 38 -3.89 -10.92 3.38
C ALA A 38 -2.58 -11.35 2.70
N LEU A 39 -1.67 -10.40 2.46
CA LEU A 39 -0.37 -10.72 1.87
C LEU A 39 0.43 -11.67 2.76
N ALA A 40 0.31 -11.54 4.07
CA ALA A 40 1.02 -12.40 5.02
C ALA A 40 0.61 -13.86 4.91
N GLU A 41 -0.54 -14.15 4.30
CA GLU A 41 -1.03 -15.51 4.11
C GLU A 41 -0.70 -16.08 2.74
N GLU A 42 -0.01 -15.31 1.90
CA GLU A 42 0.37 -15.73 0.55
C GLU A 42 1.69 -16.48 0.55
N THR A 43 1.99 -17.10 -0.59
CA THR A 43 3.27 -17.79 -0.80
C THR A 43 4.40 -16.75 -0.86
N PRO A 44 5.58 -17.06 -0.30
CA PRO A 44 6.73 -16.17 -0.44
C PRO A 44 7.00 -15.77 -1.88
N GLY A 45 7.27 -14.49 -2.11
CA GLY A 45 7.43 -13.89 -3.43
C GLY A 45 6.20 -13.16 -3.91
N ALA A 46 5.04 -13.41 -3.31
CA ALA A 46 3.85 -12.63 -3.61
C ALA A 46 4.09 -11.17 -3.21
N HIS A 47 3.53 -10.25 -3.97
CA HIS A 47 3.76 -8.82 -3.71
C HIS A 47 2.59 -8.00 -4.21
N ILE A 48 2.51 -6.76 -3.70
CA ILE A 48 1.52 -5.78 -4.09
C ILE A 48 2.26 -4.54 -4.59
N HIS A 49 1.84 -4.03 -5.73
CA HIS A 49 2.31 -2.75 -6.26
C HIS A 49 1.25 -1.68 -5.96
N TYR A 50 1.68 -0.62 -5.30
CA TYR A 50 0.84 0.56 -5.09
C TYR A 50 1.43 1.71 -5.90
N ASP A 51 0.66 2.29 -6.79
CA ASP A 51 1.11 3.40 -7.61
C ASP A 51 -0.05 4.39 -7.87
N GLU A 52 0.24 5.44 -8.63
CA GLU A 52 -0.74 6.48 -8.94
C GLU A 52 -1.92 5.97 -9.76
N HIS A 53 -1.76 4.84 -10.44
CA HIS A 53 -2.79 4.32 -11.33
C HIS A 53 -3.77 3.39 -10.61
N ASN A 54 -3.45 2.94 -9.40
CA ASN A 54 -4.34 2.02 -8.68
C ASN A 54 -4.80 2.52 -7.32
N ALA A 55 -3.95 3.19 -6.56
CA ALA A 55 -4.28 3.48 -5.17
C ALA A 55 -3.72 4.79 -4.63
N LEU A 56 -2.60 5.25 -5.14
CA LEU A 56 -1.88 6.38 -4.55
C LEU A 56 -2.28 7.69 -5.20
N GLU A 57 -2.26 8.76 -4.41
CA GLU A 57 -2.48 10.10 -4.92
C GLU A 57 -1.39 10.48 -5.92
N GLU A 58 -1.74 11.37 -6.83
CA GLU A 58 -0.82 11.88 -7.84
C GLU A 58 0.43 12.46 -7.17
N GLY A 59 1.59 12.19 -7.74
CA GLY A 59 2.88 12.62 -7.22
C GLY A 59 3.50 11.64 -6.24
N SER A 60 2.83 10.53 -5.93
CA SER A 60 3.38 9.52 -5.03
C SER A 60 4.50 8.72 -5.70
N THR A 61 5.42 8.25 -4.87
CA THR A 61 6.42 7.26 -5.25
C THR A 61 5.78 5.87 -5.20
N GLU A 62 6.06 5.03 -6.17
CA GLU A 62 5.55 3.65 -6.17
C GLU A 62 6.05 2.90 -4.94
N LEU A 63 5.15 2.13 -4.32
CA LEU A 63 5.46 1.30 -3.17
C LEU A 63 5.20 -0.15 -3.52
N ILE A 64 6.20 -0.99 -3.33
CA ILE A 64 6.06 -2.44 -3.53
C ILE A 64 6.25 -3.10 -2.18
N VAL A 65 5.30 -3.97 -1.81
CA VAL A 65 5.36 -4.74 -0.57
C VAL A 65 5.39 -6.21 -0.93
N GLU A 66 6.35 -6.93 -0.39
CA GLU A 66 6.57 -8.33 -0.73
C GLU A 66 6.65 -9.17 0.54
N ILE A 67 6.05 -10.37 0.49
CA ILE A 67 6.29 -11.36 1.54
C ILE A 67 7.49 -12.21 1.15
N ARG A 68 8.40 -12.40 2.09
CA ARG A 68 9.58 -13.24 1.88
C ARG A 68 9.60 -14.37 2.92
N PRO A 69 10.40 -15.42 2.67
CA PRO A 69 10.50 -16.57 3.57
C PRO A 69 10.90 -16.19 4.98
#